data_e79f841226a5bcad995aa88d8b64836c
#
_entry.id   e79f841226a5bcad995aa88d8b64836c
#
_cell.length_a   1.000
_cell.length_b   1.000
_cell.length_c   1.000
_cell.angle_alpha   90.00
_cell.angle_beta   90.00
_cell.angle_gamma   90.00
#
_symmetry.space_group_name_H-M   'P 1'
#
loop_
_entity.id
_entity.type
_entity.pdbx_description
1 polymer ?
#
loop_
_entity_poly.entity_id
_entity_poly.type
_entity_poly.pdbx_seq_one_letter_code
_entity_poly.pdbx_strand_id
1 'polypeptide(L)'
;LFGKQRKELSTSAITTLKGGYVKNVPNLNPFNTITGLLPGLIMIQNNGEPGEEGGSMYLRGQRTLGNNTPWVLVDGIQRNLDILDPDEIESISILKDAAATAIYGLRGSNGVILVTTKRGKNQKIQIGLDARVAMQSPTKLPEFLGSYDYARLYNEALINDGQQPYYTQEALDHYYFKDDPIHYPDNDYLDQYLKKHSIQQKYNLSVRGGNNIAKYYFLVGYASNSGLYNVDKINTYGTNATMKTYSVRSNVDVQVNKNFDIRLDLSGRMQ
;
A
#
# COMPACT_ATOMS: atom_id res chain seq x y z
N LEU A 1 4.98 9.87 26.16
CA LEU A 1 4.58 11.25 26.45
C LEU A 1 3.06 11.40 26.55
N PHE A 2 2.27 10.62 25.81
CA PHE A 2 0.80 10.62 25.86
C PHE A 2 0.34 9.42 26.68
N GLY A 3 -0.45 9.67 27.75
CA GLY A 3 -0.86 8.66 28.73
C GLY A 3 -1.56 7.45 28.11
N LYS A 4 -1.51 6.29 28.79
CA LYS A 4 -2.28 5.10 28.43
C LYS A 4 -3.61 5.12 29.14
N GLN A 5 -4.71 5.05 28.42
CA GLN A 5 -6.06 4.91 28.96
C GLN A 5 -6.63 3.53 28.61
N ARG A 6 -7.33 2.87 29.56
CA ARG A 6 -8.03 1.62 29.27
C ARG A 6 -9.21 1.90 28.34
N LYS A 7 -9.40 1.06 27.33
CA LYS A 7 -10.48 1.20 26.33
C LYS A 7 -11.87 1.27 26.96
N GLU A 8 -12.07 0.54 28.05
CA GLU A 8 -13.34 0.48 28.81
C GLU A 8 -13.70 1.79 29.51
N LEU A 9 -12.71 2.65 29.75
CA LEU A 9 -12.88 3.95 30.41
C LEU A 9 -12.91 5.11 29.40
N SER A 10 -12.80 4.81 28.11
CA SER A 10 -12.79 5.84 27.06
C SER A 10 -14.19 6.00 26.48
N THR A 11 -14.78 7.17 26.65
CA THR A 11 -16.03 7.59 25.99
C THR A 11 -15.79 8.02 24.54
N SER A 12 -14.54 8.07 24.09
CA SER A 12 -14.15 8.53 22.76
C SER A 12 -14.30 7.43 21.71
N ALA A 13 -14.70 7.78 20.48
CA ALA A 13 -14.80 6.86 19.37
C ALA A 13 -13.41 6.46 18.86
N ILE A 14 -12.81 5.44 19.50
CA ILE A 14 -11.53 4.85 19.11
C ILE A 14 -11.79 3.53 18.43
N THR A 15 -11.33 3.41 17.19
CA THR A 15 -11.35 2.13 16.46
C THR A 15 -9.93 1.55 16.45
N THR A 16 -9.79 0.30 16.89
CA THR A 16 -8.47 -0.39 16.92
C THR A 16 -8.50 -1.65 16.08
N LEU A 17 -7.55 -1.79 15.19
CA LEU A 17 -7.26 -2.98 14.40
C LEU A 17 -6.02 -3.68 14.97
N LYS A 18 -6.11 -4.97 15.26
CA LYS A 18 -4.97 -5.76 15.71
C LYS A 18 -4.06 -6.11 14.53
N GLY A 19 -2.75 -6.14 14.74
CA GLY A 19 -1.75 -6.45 13.72
C GLY A 19 -1.93 -7.81 13.06
N GLY A 20 -2.56 -8.78 13.72
CA GLY A 20 -2.89 -10.07 13.13
C GLY A 20 -3.78 -9.95 11.88
N TYR A 21 -4.73 -9.03 11.86
CA TYR A 21 -5.56 -8.77 10.67
C TYR A 21 -4.74 -8.12 9.55
N VAL A 22 -3.83 -7.20 9.90
CA VAL A 22 -2.93 -6.55 8.95
C VAL A 22 -2.01 -7.58 8.29
N LYS A 23 -1.48 -8.51 9.08
CA LYS A 23 -0.59 -9.56 8.58
C LYS A 23 -1.25 -10.51 7.58
N ASN A 24 -2.55 -10.77 7.71
CA ASN A 24 -3.26 -11.77 6.90
C ASN A 24 -3.57 -11.29 5.46
N VAL A 25 -3.45 -10.00 5.19
CA VAL A 25 -3.61 -9.47 3.83
C VAL A 25 -2.27 -9.57 3.10
N PRO A 26 -2.21 -10.24 1.94
CA PRO A 26 -0.97 -10.44 1.20
C PRO A 26 -0.58 -9.17 0.43
N ASN A 27 -0.25 -8.10 1.14
CA ASN A 27 0.25 -6.86 0.56
C ASN A 27 1.50 -6.40 1.29
N LEU A 28 2.46 -5.83 0.57
CA LEU A 28 3.72 -5.32 1.13
C LEU A 28 3.55 -3.95 1.78
N ASN A 29 2.58 -3.17 1.32
CA ASN A 29 2.33 -1.82 1.83
C ASN A 29 1.22 -1.85 2.88
N PRO A 30 1.49 -1.38 4.14
CA PRO A 30 0.46 -1.30 5.18
C PRO A 30 -0.74 -0.42 4.77
N PHE A 31 -0.51 0.61 3.96
CA PHE A 31 -1.58 1.46 3.42
C PHE A 31 -2.67 0.60 2.75
N ASN A 32 -2.28 -0.22 1.78
CA ASN A 32 -3.22 -1.09 1.06
C ASN A 32 -3.78 -2.21 1.95
N THR A 33 -2.99 -2.67 2.92
CA THR A 33 -3.39 -3.74 3.84
C THR A 33 -4.54 -3.34 4.76
N ILE A 34 -4.61 -2.06 5.18
CA ILE A 34 -5.64 -1.57 6.10
C ILE A 34 -6.84 -0.95 5.39
N THR A 35 -6.79 -0.82 4.06
CA THR A 35 -7.89 -0.30 3.25
C THR A 35 -9.16 -1.12 3.49
N GLY A 36 -10.26 -0.45 3.83
CA GLY A 36 -11.54 -1.07 4.12
C GLY A 36 -11.67 -1.76 5.48
N LEU A 37 -10.58 -1.94 6.25
CA LEU A 37 -10.61 -2.60 7.56
C LEU A 37 -10.95 -1.66 8.72
N LEU A 38 -10.84 -0.36 8.54
CA LEU A 38 -11.03 0.64 9.59
C LEU A 38 -12.21 1.56 9.24
N PRO A 39 -13.37 1.41 9.90
CA PRO A 39 -14.55 2.24 9.62
C PRO A 39 -14.25 3.74 9.74
N GLY A 40 -14.64 4.52 8.73
CA GLY A 40 -14.44 5.97 8.67
C GLY A 40 -13.04 6.41 8.20
N LEU A 41 -12.15 5.49 7.88
CA LEU A 41 -10.92 5.75 7.14
C LEU A 41 -11.20 5.50 5.65
N ILE A 42 -11.05 6.53 4.85
CA ILE A 42 -11.11 6.47 3.39
C ILE A 42 -9.70 6.50 2.88
N MET A 43 -9.35 5.54 2.05
CA MET A 43 -8.03 5.42 1.44
C MET A 43 -8.20 5.35 -0.06
N ILE A 44 -7.49 6.20 -0.78
CA ILE A 44 -7.51 6.28 -2.23
C ILE A 44 -6.10 5.99 -2.71
N GLN A 45 -5.93 4.84 -3.34
CA GLN A 45 -4.67 4.49 -3.98
C GLN A 45 -4.58 5.21 -5.32
N ASN A 46 -3.50 5.95 -5.54
CA ASN A 46 -3.31 6.75 -6.75
C ASN A 46 -2.58 5.96 -7.84
N ASN A 47 -1.74 5.01 -7.46
CA ASN A 47 -0.91 4.22 -8.36
C ASN A 47 -0.78 2.78 -7.84
N GLY A 48 -0.66 1.81 -8.73
CA GLY A 48 -0.40 0.40 -8.41
C GLY A 48 1.02 -0.05 -8.78
N GLU A 49 1.89 0.87 -9.20
CA GLU A 49 3.26 0.57 -9.55
C GLU A 49 4.07 0.20 -8.30
N PRO A 50 4.91 -0.86 -8.37
CA PRO A 50 5.78 -1.24 -7.26
C PRO A 50 6.64 -0.08 -6.75
N GLY A 51 6.50 0.25 -5.46
CA GLY A 51 7.17 1.38 -4.81
C GLY A 51 6.35 2.67 -4.72
N GLU A 52 5.38 2.86 -5.60
CA GLU A 52 4.46 4.02 -5.63
C GLU A 52 3.03 3.64 -5.20
N GLU A 53 2.88 2.54 -4.48
CA GLU A 53 1.60 1.97 -4.05
C GLU A 53 0.89 2.77 -2.94
N GLY A 54 1.45 3.91 -2.55
CA GLY A 54 0.87 4.83 -1.59
C GLY A 54 -0.35 5.56 -2.12
N GLY A 55 -0.94 6.39 -1.27
CA GLY A 55 -2.13 7.15 -1.66
C GLY A 55 -2.55 8.16 -0.61
N SER A 56 -3.75 8.69 -0.81
CA SER A 56 -4.34 9.68 0.06
C SER A 56 -5.21 9.02 1.13
N MET A 57 -5.12 9.52 2.36
CA MET A 57 -5.93 9.07 3.50
C MET A 57 -6.80 10.20 4.01
N TYR A 58 -8.06 9.89 4.31
CA TYR A 58 -9.02 10.84 4.87
C TYR A 58 -9.80 10.19 6.01
N LEU A 59 -9.98 10.92 7.11
CA LEU A 59 -10.88 10.52 8.18
C LEU A 59 -12.20 11.28 8.05
N ARG A 60 -13.31 10.53 7.86
CA ARG A 60 -14.66 11.11 7.65
C ARG A 60 -14.78 11.99 6.40
N GLY A 61 -13.97 11.74 5.36
CA GLY A 61 -13.96 12.46 4.10
C GLY A 61 -13.12 13.74 4.09
N GLN A 62 -13.14 14.43 2.97
CA GLN A 62 -12.50 15.73 2.79
C GLN A 62 -13.41 16.82 3.40
N ARG A 63 -12.85 17.64 4.28
CA ARG A 63 -13.60 18.69 5.00
C ARG A 63 -13.23 20.09 4.58
N THR A 64 -12.03 20.26 4.06
CA THR A 64 -11.48 21.55 3.65
C THR A 64 -10.84 21.45 2.28
N LEU A 65 -10.68 22.59 1.62
CA LEU A 65 -9.91 22.68 0.37
C LEU A 65 -8.39 22.59 0.60
N GLY A 66 -7.96 22.64 1.87
CA GLY A 66 -6.56 22.50 2.25
C GLY A 66 -6.17 21.06 2.57
N ASN A 67 -5.23 20.89 3.50
CA ASN A 67 -4.76 19.57 3.92
C ASN A 67 -5.81 18.83 4.77
N ASN A 68 -6.23 17.67 4.32
CA ASN A 68 -7.18 16.79 5.01
C ASN A 68 -6.54 15.49 5.51
N THR A 69 -5.21 15.34 5.37
CA THR A 69 -4.49 14.13 5.74
C THR A 69 -4.47 13.96 7.26
N PRO A 70 -4.84 12.80 7.80
CA PRO A 70 -4.73 12.52 9.24
C PRO A 70 -3.27 12.45 9.67
N TRP A 71 -3.02 12.78 10.92
CA TRP A 71 -1.67 12.72 11.48
C TRP A 71 -1.31 11.29 11.87
N VAL A 72 -0.26 10.73 11.27
CA VAL A 72 0.20 9.36 11.55
C VAL A 72 1.34 9.40 12.56
N LEU A 73 1.17 8.67 13.65
CA LEU A 73 2.17 8.51 14.71
C LEU A 73 2.51 7.03 14.87
N VAL A 74 3.79 6.70 14.68
CA VAL A 74 4.34 5.36 14.90
C VAL A 74 5.14 5.37 16.19
N ASP A 75 4.67 4.64 17.20
CA ASP A 75 5.22 4.65 18.55
C ASP A 75 5.41 6.06 19.17
N GLY A 76 4.52 6.99 18.78
CA GLY A 76 4.51 8.37 19.23
C GLY A 76 5.33 9.36 18.40
N ILE A 77 5.98 8.90 17.34
CA ILE A 77 6.78 9.73 16.40
C ILE A 77 6.05 9.85 15.08
N GLN A 78 6.01 11.05 14.51
CA GLN A 78 5.42 11.27 13.18
C GLN A 78 6.22 10.52 12.11
N ARG A 79 5.55 9.64 11.37
CA ARG A 79 6.12 8.87 10.26
C ARG A 79 5.05 8.56 9.22
N ASN A 80 5.47 8.32 7.98
CA ASN A 80 4.58 7.80 6.96
C ASN A 80 4.26 6.33 7.23
N LEU A 81 3.02 5.93 6.93
CA LEU A 81 2.58 4.55 7.09
C LEU A 81 3.29 3.61 6.11
N ASP A 82 3.55 4.09 4.90
CA ASP A 82 4.12 3.31 3.79
C ASP A 82 5.52 2.76 4.06
N ILE A 83 6.27 3.39 4.99
CA ILE A 83 7.62 2.95 5.33
C ILE A 83 7.65 1.78 6.32
N LEU A 84 6.51 1.36 6.86
CA LEU A 84 6.43 0.24 7.80
C LEU A 84 6.28 -1.08 7.06
N ASP A 85 6.79 -2.15 7.68
CA ASP A 85 6.41 -3.50 7.30
C ASP A 85 5.10 -3.88 8.01
N PRO A 86 4.07 -4.42 7.32
CA PRO A 86 2.85 -4.92 7.96
C PRO A 86 3.13 -5.89 9.13
N ASP A 87 4.21 -6.67 9.05
CA ASP A 87 4.60 -7.62 10.09
C ASP A 87 5.21 -6.96 11.33
N GLU A 88 5.61 -5.68 11.27
CA GLU A 88 6.07 -4.93 12.45
C GLU A 88 4.91 -4.44 13.32
N ILE A 89 3.69 -4.39 12.80
CA ILE A 89 2.55 -3.75 13.42
C ILE A 89 1.94 -4.66 14.48
N GLU A 90 1.80 -4.17 15.71
CA GLU A 90 1.02 -4.82 16.78
C GLU A 90 -0.45 -4.38 16.74
N SER A 91 -0.70 -3.06 16.52
CA SER A 91 -2.05 -2.51 16.38
C SER A 91 -2.05 -1.15 15.69
N ILE A 92 -3.18 -0.82 15.06
CA ILE A 92 -3.47 0.51 14.50
C ILE A 92 -4.73 1.02 15.18
N SER A 93 -4.67 2.20 15.76
CA SER A 93 -5.82 2.85 16.41
C SER A 93 -6.11 4.20 15.77
N ILE A 94 -7.38 4.47 15.47
CA ILE A 94 -7.80 5.73 14.89
C ILE A 94 -8.57 6.53 15.95
N LEU A 95 -8.11 7.77 16.15
CA LEU A 95 -8.75 8.77 16.97
C LEU A 95 -9.53 9.72 16.06
N LYS A 96 -10.87 9.62 16.09
CA LYS A 96 -11.75 10.34 15.16
C LYS A 96 -12.35 11.60 15.77
N ASP A 97 -12.49 11.63 17.09
CA ASP A 97 -13.21 12.68 17.80
C ASP A 97 -12.27 13.74 18.35
N ALA A 98 -12.76 14.99 18.43
CA ALA A 98 -12.02 16.11 18.95
C ALA A 98 -11.54 15.87 20.41
N ALA A 99 -12.34 15.21 21.24
CA ALA A 99 -11.96 14.84 22.60
C ALA A 99 -10.76 13.88 22.63
N ALA A 100 -10.72 12.89 21.70
CA ALA A 100 -9.62 11.94 21.60
C ALA A 100 -8.36 12.58 21.01
N THR A 101 -8.50 13.60 20.16
CA THR A 101 -7.39 14.27 19.48
C THR A 101 -6.91 15.54 20.20
N ALA A 102 -7.61 16.00 21.23
CA ALA A 102 -7.31 17.23 21.96
C ALA A 102 -5.86 17.30 22.48
N ILE A 103 -5.31 16.17 22.94
CA ILE A 103 -3.93 16.07 23.42
C ILE A 103 -2.87 16.30 22.33
N TYR A 104 -3.29 16.24 21.05
CA TYR A 104 -2.42 16.43 19.89
C TYR A 104 -2.49 17.83 19.28
N GLY A 105 -3.37 18.70 19.85
CA GLY A 105 -3.54 20.08 19.42
C GLY A 105 -4.04 20.21 17.98
N LEU A 106 -3.68 21.29 17.32
CA LEU A 106 -4.11 21.61 15.95
C LEU A 106 -3.72 20.54 14.90
N ARG A 107 -2.62 19.83 15.11
CA ARG A 107 -2.19 18.76 14.20
C ARG A 107 -3.15 17.56 14.21
N GLY A 108 -3.90 17.37 15.30
CA GLY A 108 -4.92 16.34 15.43
C GLY A 108 -6.27 16.70 14.83
N SER A 109 -6.46 17.89 14.24
CA SER A 109 -7.75 18.37 13.72
C SER A 109 -8.36 17.47 12.65
N ASN A 110 -7.53 16.88 11.79
CA ASN A 110 -7.95 15.92 10.75
C ASN A 110 -8.04 14.48 11.25
N GLY A 111 -7.87 14.28 12.58
CA GLY A 111 -7.78 12.98 13.22
C GLY A 111 -6.35 12.45 13.31
N VAL A 112 -6.17 11.43 14.14
CA VAL A 112 -4.86 10.84 14.43
C VAL A 112 -4.91 9.34 14.22
N ILE A 113 -3.93 8.80 13.53
CA ILE A 113 -3.69 7.36 13.35
C ILE A 113 -2.50 6.99 14.21
N LEU A 114 -2.74 6.16 15.24
CA LEU A 114 -1.72 5.65 16.13
C LEU A 114 -1.32 4.25 15.68
N VAL A 115 -0.09 4.06 15.29
CA VAL A 115 0.49 2.76 14.98
C VAL A 115 1.39 2.36 16.13
N THR A 116 1.11 1.21 16.72
CA THR A 116 1.96 0.59 17.74
C THR A 116 2.70 -0.57 17.10
N THR A 117 4.02 -0.58 17.22
CA THR A 117 4.84 -1.68 16.70
C THR A 117 5.01 -2.78 17.73
N LYS A 118 5.37 -3.97 17.26
CA LYS A 118 5.62 -5.14 18.11
C LYS A 118 6.80 -4.88 19.04
N ARG A 119 6.66 -5.31 20.30
CA ARG A 119 7.68 -5.18 21.35
C ARG A 119 7.94 -6.51 22.01
N GLY A 120 9.06 -6.59 22.73
CA GLY A 120 9.37 -7.70 23.62
C GLY A 120 8.30 -7.93 24.68
N LYS A 121 8.17 -9.16 25.12
CA LYS A 121 7.30 -9.56 26.24
C LYS A 121 8.12 -10.36 27.23
N ASN A 122 7.67 -10.40 28.50
CA ASN A 122 8.26 -11.30 29.50
C ASN A 122 7.88 -12.76 29.14
N GLN A 123 8.72 -13.38 28.36
CA GLN A 123 8.53 -14.73 27.83
C GLN A 123 9.88 -15.31 27.36
N LYS A 124 9.93 -16.64 27.22
CA LYS A 124 11.06 -17.31 26.56
C LYS A 124 11.23 -16.76 25.13
N ILE A 125 12.44 -16.84 24.62
CA ILE A 125 12.76 -16.44 23.26
C ILE A 125 11.85 -17.17 22.26
N GLN A 126 11.25 -16.40 21.36
CA GLN A 126 10.48 -16.89 20.24
C GLN A 126 11.11 -16.40 18.96
N ILE A 127 11.40 -17.32 18.07
CA ILE A 127 11.92 -17.05 16.73
C ILE A 127 10.75 -17.31 15.76
N GLY A 128 10.45 -16.35 14.93
CA GLY A 128 9.42 -16.43 13.90
C GLY A 128 10.03 -16.24 12.52
N LEU A 129 9.78 -17.17 11.62
CA LEU A 129 10.07 -17.03 10.19
C LEU A 129 8.74 -16.90 9.45
N ASP A 130 8.62 -15.87 8.62
CA ASP A 130 7.49 -15.67 7.73
C ASP A 130 8.02 -15.58 6.30
N ALA A 131 7.59 -16.51 5.46
CA ALA A 131 7.98 -16.55 4.05
C ALA A 131 6.70 -16.62 3.20
N ARG A 132 6.55 -15.67 2.28
CA ARG A 132 5.37 -15.57 1.41
C ARG A 132 5.81 -15.34 -0.02
N VAL A 133 5.16 -16.04 -0.93
CA VAL A 133 5.21 -15.80 -2.37
C VAL A 133 3.78 -15.61 -2.83
N ALA A 134 3.52 -14.53 -3.55
CA ALA A 134 2.22 -14.22 -4.10
C ALA A 134 2.33 -13.92 -5.59
N MET A 135 1.32 -14.34 -6.34
CA MET A 135 1.13 -13.96 -7.72
C MET A 135 0.09 -12.84 -7.76
N GLN A 136 0.43 -11.76 -8.41
CA GLN A 136 -0.44 -10.59 -8.60
C GLN A 136 -0.91 -10.54 -10.05
N SER A 137 -2.15 -10.16 -10.25
CA SER A 137 -2.73 -9.89 -11.58
C SER A 137 -3.60 -8.64 -11.52
N PRO A 138 -3.76 -7.91 -12.62
CA PRO A 138 -4.72 -6.82 -12.70
C PRO A 138 -6.12 -7.35 -12.39
N THR A 139 -6.86 -6.65 -11.53
CA THR A 139 -8.25 -7.02 -11.22
C THR A 139 -9.20 -6.69 -12.36
N LYS A 140 -8.90 -5.63 -13.09
CA LYS A 140 -9.64 -5.20 -14.28
C LYS A 140 -8.72 -4.37 -15.16
N LEU A 141 -8.72 -4.66 -16.44
CA LEU A 141 -8.14 -3.83 -17.49
C LEU A 141 -9.27 -3.22 -18.32
N PRO A 142 -9.08 -2.03 -18.91
CA PRO A 142 -10.02 -1.51 -19.88
C PRO A 142 -10.04 -2.43 -21.11
N GLU A 143 -11.21 -2.64 -21.66
CA GLU A 143 -11.40 -3.33 -22.94
C GLU A 143 -11.46 -2.28 -24.04
N PHE A 144 -10.56 -2.36 -24.99
CA PHE A 144 -10.54 -1.48 -26.15
C PHE A 144 -11.16 -2.19 -27.35
N LEU A 145 -11.75 -1.40 -28.22
CA LEU A 145 -12.23 -1.89 -29.51
C LEU A 145 -11.05 -2.23 -30.41
N GLY A 146 -11.20 -3.26 -31.23
CA GLY A 146 -10.30 -3.51 -32.34
C GLY A 146 -10.37 -2.40 -33.39
N SER A 147 -9.35 -2.32 -34.27
CA SER A 147 -9.23 -1.23 -35.25
C SER A 147 -10.44 -1.12 -36.19
N TYR A 148 -11.03 -2.23 -36.61
CA TYR A 148 -12.23 -2.23 -37.43
C TYR A 148 -13.43 -1.58 -36.74
N ASP A 149 -13.76 -2.06 -35.55
CA ASP A 149 -14.90 -1.54 -34.78
C ASP A 149 -14.71 -0.07 -34.41
N TYR A 150 -13.50 0.31 -34.02
CA TYR A 150 -13.16 1.70 -33.76
C TYR A 150 -13.37 2.58 -34.99
N ALA A 151 -12.79 2.20 -36.14
CA ALA A 151 -12.90 2.97 -37.40
C ALA A 151 -14.35 3.11 -37.87
N ARG A 152 -15.14 2.02 -37.78
CA ARG A 152 -16.56 2.00 -38.14
C ARG A 152 -17.37 2.93 -37.24
N LEU A 153 -17.24 2.82 -35.94
CA LEU A 153 -17.96 3.66 -34.96
C LEU A 153 -17.54 5.12 -35.02
N TYR A 154 -16.25 5.39 -35.29
CA TYR A 154 -15.76 6.75 -35.49
C TYR A 154 -16.40 7.41 -36.72
N ASN A 155 -16.47 6.68 -37.84
CA ASN A 155 -17.19 7.16 -39.03
C ASN A 155 -18.67 7.40 -38.75
N GLU A 156 -19.33 6.50 -38.02
CA GLU A 156 -20.76 6.66 -37.64
C GLU A 156 -20.96 7.92 -36.78
N ALA A 157 -20.07 8.19 -35.84
CA ALA A 157 -20.12 9.41 -35.02
C ALA A 157 -19.98 10.67 -35.89
N LEU A 158 -19.03 10.71 -36.84
CA LEU A 158 -18.84 11.83 -37.74
C LEU A 158 -20.05 12.07 -38.62
N ILE A 159 -20.67 11.00 -39.18
CA ILE A 159 -21.88 11.11 -40.00
C ILE A 159 -23.02 11.68 -39.16
N ASN A 160 -23.21 11.25 -37.93
CA ASN A 160 -24.25 11.75 -37.03
C ASN A 160 -24.03 13.24 -36.69
N ASP A 161 -22.80 13.72 -36.70
CA ASP A 161 -22.44 15.13 -36.53
C ASP A 161 -22.51 15.93 -37.86
N GLY A 162 -22.97 15.31 -38.96
CA GLY A 162 -23.05 15.93 -40.27
C GLY A 162 -21.72 16.13 -40.97
N GLN A 163 -20.71 15.42 -40.56
CA GLN A 163 -19.33 15.44 -41.12
C GLN A 163 -19.15 14.28 -42.12
N GLN A 164 -18.09 14.35 -42.93
CA GLN A 164 -17.70 13.26 -43.82
C GLN A 164 -16.97 12.15 -43.03
N PRO A 165 -17.14 10.87 -43.41
CA PRO A 165 -16.37 9.77 -42.85
C PRO A 165 -14.87 10.00 -42.98
N TYR A 166 -14.14 9.69 -41.94
CA TYR A 166 -12.68 9.81 -41.93
C TYR A 166 -11.98 8.57 -42.56
N TYR A 167 -12.45 7.38 -42.19
CA TYR A 167 -11.92 6.13 -42.75
C TYR A 167 -12.64 5.76 -44.01
N THR A 168 -11.87 5.46 -45.08
CA THR A 168 -12.44 5.00 -46.36
C THR A 168 -12.96 3.57 -46.24
N GLN A 169 -13.81 3.15 -47.20
CA GLN A 169 -14.28 1.76 -47.24
C GLN A 169 -13.14 0.79 -47.42
N GLU A 170 -12.14 1.12 -48.23
CA GLU A 170 -10.90 0.32 -48.40
C GLU A 170 -10.18 0.12 -47.05
N ALA A 171 -10.02 1.17 -46.26
CA ALA A 171 -9.39 1.06 -44.92
C ALA A 171 -10.23 0.17 -44.00
N LEU A 172 -11.55 0.27 -44.02
CA LEU A 172 -12.42 -0.60 -43.23
C LEU A 172 -12.30 -2.06 -43.64
N ASP A 173 -12.22 -2.33 -44.95
CA ASP A 173 -12.05 -3.69 -45.48
C ASP A 173 -10.70 -4.30 -45.04
N HIS A 174 -9.60 -3.54 -45.11
CA HIS A 174 -8.29 -3.99 -44.63
C HIS A 174 -8.29 -4.27 -43.14
N TYR A 175 -8.92 -3.41 -42.30
CA TYR A 175 -9.05 -3.67 -40.85
C TYR A 175 -9.92 -4.91 -40.58
N TYR A 176 -10.97 -5.16 -41.39
CA TYR A 176 -11.81 -6.32 -41.22
C TYR A 176 -11.11 -7.64 -41.60
N PHE A 177 -10.48 -7.66 -42.78
CA PHE A 177 -9.80 -8.85 -43.29
C PHE A 177 -8.40 -9.06 -42.69
N LYS A 178 -7.83 -8.02 -42.06
CA LYS A 178 -6.47 -8.05 -41.45
C LYS A 178 -5.39 -8.51 -42.42
N ASP A 179 -5.49 -8.15 -43.69
CA ASP A 179 -4.64 -8.60 -44.78
C ASP A 179 -3.39 -7.73 -44.98
N ASP A 180 -3.36 -6.52 -44.44
CA ASP A 180 -2.20 -5.62 -44.45
C ASP A 180 -1.90 -5.07 -43.05
N PRO A 181 -1.23 -5.85 -42.17
CA PRO A 181 -0.98 -5.44 -40.80
C PRO A 181 0.07 -4.33 -40.67
N ILE A 182 0.77 -3.98 -41.77
CA ILE A 182 1.79 -2.91 -41.74
C ILE A 182 1.13 -1.54 -41.89
N HIS A 183 0.21 -1.40 -42.87
CA HIS A 183 -0.47 -0.12 -43.11
C HIS A 183 -1.77 0.02 -42.32
N TYR A 184 -2.43 -1.11 -42.00
CA TYR A 184 -3.68 -1.16 -41.24
C TYR A 184 -3.53 -2.04 -39.98
N PRO A 185 -2.72 -1.62 -38.99
CA PRO A 185 -2.44 -2.43 -37.81
C PRO A 185 -3.68 -2.55 -36.90
N ASP A 186 -3.84 -3.74 -36.32
CA ASP A 186 -4.82 -4.03 -35.28
C ASP A 186 -4.10 -4.61 -34.05
N ASN A 187 -3.53 -3.73 -33.24
CA ASN A 187 -2.67 -4.10 -32.12
C ASN A 187 -3.42 -3.98 -30.81
N ASP A 188 -3.46 -5.04 -30.02
CA ASP A 188 -3.79 -4.99 -28.60
C ASP A 188 -2.51 -4.67 -27.77
N TYR A 189 -2.33 -3.39 -27.47
CA TYR A 189 -1.19 -2.92 -26.69
C TYR A 189 -1.20 -3.41 -25.26
N LEU A 190 -2.38 -3.70 -24.68
CA LEU A 190 -2.44 -4.24 -23.32
C LEU A 190 -1.91 -5.68 -23.28
N ASP A 191 -2.31 -6.53 -24.22
CA ASP A 191 -1.81 -7.91 -24.29
C ASP A 191 -0.33 -7.95 -24.69
N GLN A 192 0.12 -7.02 -25.52
CA GLN A 192 1.51 -6.94 -25.97
C GLN A 192 2.46 -6.48 -24.86
N TYR A 193 2.09 -5.43 -24.10
CA TYR A 193 2.99 -4.75 -23.16
C TYR A 193 2.73 -5.09 -21.70
N LEU A 194 1.63 -5.77 -21.35
CA LEU A 194 1.37 -6.17 -19.99
C LEU A 194 1.48 -7.69 -19.80
N LYS A 195 2.15 -8.08 -18.74
CA LYS A 195 2.15 -9.45 -18.24
C LYS A 195 0.83 -9.74 -17.55
N LYS A 196 0.31 -10.93 -17.74
CA LYS A 196 -0.88 -11.41 -17.03
C LYS A 196 -0.65 -11.53 -15.52
N HIS A 197 0.60 -11.76 -15.10
CA HIS A 197 0.97 -11.95 -13.71
C HIS A 197 2.35 -11.37 -13.39
N SER A 198 2.50 -10.90 -12.17
CA SER A 198 3.79 -10.58 -11.55
C SER A 198 3.98 -11.34 -10.26
N ILE A 199 5.23 -11.43 -9.77
CA ILE A 199 5.57 -12.18 -8.57
C ILE A 199 5.97 -11.19 -7.48
N GLN A 200 5.38 -11.40 -6.29
CA GLN A 200 5.72 -10.73 -5.06
C GLN A 200 6.31 -11.74 -4.09
N GLN A 201 7.40 -11.40 -3.43
CA GLN A 201 8.06 -12.23 -2.44
C GLN A 201 8.32 -11.43 -1.17
N LYS A 202 8.18 -12.09 -0.01
CA LYS A 202 8.45 -11.49 1.29
C LYS A 202 9.01 -12.54 2.24
N TYR A 203 10.10 -12.18 2.93
CA TYR A 203 10.77 -13.02 3.92
C TYR A 203 11.06 -12.18 5.15
N ASN A 204 10.52 -12.55 6.29
CA ASN A 204 10.74 -11.87 7.56
C ASN A 204 11.23 -12.86 8.61
N LEU A 205 12.36 -12.55 9.23
CA LEU A 205 12.87 -13.23 10.40
C LEU A 205 12.67 -12.32 11.63
N SER A 206 12.00 -12.81 12.64
CA SER A 206 11.76 -12.06 13.86
C SER A 206 12.22 -12.83 15.10
N VAL A 207 12.73 -12.10 16.08
CA VAL A 207 13.13 -12.64 17.39
C VAL A 207 12.47 -11.79 18.46
N ARG A 208 11.75 -12.42 19.37
CA ARG A 208 11.03 -11.76 20.46
C ARG A 208 11.25 -12.48 21.77
N GLY A 209 11.49 -11.74 22.82
CA GLY A 209 11.67 -12.34 24.14
C GLY A 209 11.86 -11.30 25.22
N GLY A 210 12.23 -11.76 26.41
CA GLY A 210 12.58 -10.89 27.51
C GLY A 210 12.24 -11.46 28.87
N ASN A 211 12.63 -10.71 29.85
CA ASN A 211 12.33 -10.94 31.26
C ASN A 211 11.79 -9.65 31.91
N ASN A 212 11.77 -9.60 33.24
CA ASN A 212 11.33 -8.40 33.97
C ASN A 212 12.26 -7.21 33.81
N ILE A 213 13.55 -7.44 33.46
CA ILE A 213 14.57 -6.39 33.35
C ILE A 213 14.67 -5.90 31.91
N ALA A 214 14.75 -6.81 30.94
CA ALA A 214 14.92 -6.44 29.53
C ALA A 214 13.95 -7.22 28.64
N LYS A 215 13.31 -6.50 27.73
CA LYS A 215 12.39 -7.04 26.71
C LYS A 215 12.86 -6.56 25.36
N TYR A 216 12.85 -7.44 24.38
CA TYR A 216 13.37 -7.13 23.06
C TYR A 216 12.53 -7.74 21.95
N TYR A 217 12.49 -7.02 20.84
CA TYR A 217 11.93 -7.45 19.57
C TYR A 217 12.87 -7.02 18.45
N PHE A 218 13.28 -7.97 17.63
CA PHE A 218 14.08 -7.75 16.42
C PHE A 218 13.32 -8.29 15.22
N LEU A 219 13.41 -7.60 14.10
CA LEU A 219 12.92 -8.06 12.82
C LEU A 219 13.91 -7.66 11.73
N VAL A 220 14.20 -8.61 10.85
CA VAL A 220 14.90 -8.39 9.58
C VAL A 220 13.99 -8.89 8.47
N GLY A 221 13.73 -8.04 7.49
CA GLY A 221 12.83 -8.32 6.40
C GLY A 221 13.46 -8.06 5.04
N TYR A 222 13.08 -8.87 4.08
CA TYR A 222 13.30 -8.67 2.65
C TYR A 222 11.99 -8.82 1.92
N ALA A 223 11.71 -7.88 1.01
CA ALA A 223 10.57 -7.97 0.13
C ALA A 223 10.98 -7.59 -1.30
N SER A 224 10.38 -8.26 -2.28
CA SER A 224 10.55 -7.95 -3.70
C SER A 224 9.19 -7.94 -4.37
N ASN A 225 8.94 -6.90 -5.16
CA ASN A 225 7.74 -6.75 -5.97
C ASN A 225 8.14 -6.35 -7.37
N SER A 226 7.61 -7.02 -8.39
CA SER A 226 7.89 -6.69 -9.79
C SER A 226 6.63 -6.20 -10.49
N GLY A 227 6.79 -5.22 -11.37
CA GLY A 227 5.69 -4.66 -12.16
C GLY A 227 5.22 -5.63 -13.25
N LEU A 228 4.15 -5.21 -13.90
CA LEU A 228 3.45 -5.98 -14.91
C LEU A 228 3.90 -5.68 -16.35
N TYR A 229 4.87 -4.76 -16.54
CA TYR A 229 5.31 -4.48 -17.90
C TYR A 229 6.11 -5.65 -18.52
N ASN A 230 5.74 -6.00 -19.74
CA ASN A 230 6.46 -6.95 -20.57
C ASN A 230 7.55 -6.16 -21.30
N VAL A 231 8.79 -6.34 -20.86
CA VAL A 231 9.94 -5.61 -21.40
C VAL A 231 10.74 -6.53 -22.29
N ASP A 232 10.92 -6.15 -23.55
CA ASP A 232 11.81 -6.84 -24.47
C ASP A 232 13.27 -6.70 -24.02
N LYS A 233 14.05 -7.76 -24.20
CA LYS A 233 15.46 -7.81 -23.84
C LYS A 233 16.38 -7.00 -24.78
N ILE A 234 15.81 -6.14 -25.62
CA ILE A 234 16.55 -5.30 -26.58
C ILE A 234 17.37 -4.24 -25.84
N ASN A 235 16.85 -3.74 -24.71
CA ASN A 235 17.52 -2.73 -23.91
C ASN A 235 18.49 -3.34 -22.90
N THR A 236 19.61 -2.68 -22.66
CA THR A 236 20.60 -3.04 -21.63
C THR A 236 20.11 -2.72 -20.21
N TYR A 237 19.00 -2.01 -20.08
CA TYR A 237 18.35 -1.64 -18.81
C TYR A 237 16.90 -2.15 -18.78
N GLY A 238 16.43 -2.50 -17.58
CA GLY A 238 15.05 -2.91 -17.37
C GLY A 238 14.12 -1.68 -17.25
N THR A 239 13.04 -1.64 -18.02
CA THR A 239 12.00 -0.61 -17.94
C THR A 239 10.79 -1.04 -17.11
N ASN A 240 10.78 -2.32 -16.64
CA ASN A 240 9.75 -2.79 -15.74
C ASN A 240 10.06 -2.30 -14.32
N ALA A 241 9.09 -1.69 -13.67
CA ALA A 241 9.21 -1.28 -12.27
C ALA A 241 9.49 -2.51 -11.40
N THR A 242 10.55 -2.45 -10.61
CA THR A 242 10.91 -3.51 -9.67
C THR A 242 11.35 -2.87 -8.37
N MET A 243 10.69 -3.22 -7.29
CA MET A 243 11.03 -2.75 -5.95
C MET A 243 11.65 -3.89 -5.15
N LYS A 244 12.79 -3.61 -4.50
CA LYS A 244 13.40 -4.49 -3.50
C LYS A 244 13.51 -3.70 -2.21
N THR A 245 12.96 -4.23 -1.14
CA THR A 245 12.95 -3.57 0.17
C THR A 245 13.69 -4.42 1.18
N TYR A 246 14.60 -3.80 1.91
CA TYR A 246 15.26 -4.35 3.09
C TYR A 246 14.79 -3.57 4.31
N SER A 247 14.33 -4.26 5.34
CA SER A 247 13.83 -3.64 6.56
C SER A 247 14.49 -4.24 7.80
N VAL A 248 14.80 -3.39 8.75
CA VAL A 248 15.34 -3.79 10.06
C VAL A 248 14.61 -3.02 11.15
N ARG A 249 14.18 -3.72 12.19
CA ARG A 249 13.62 -3.12 13.39
C ARG A 249 14.22 -3.74 14.64
N SER A 250 14.53 -2.89 15.63
CA SER A 250 14.96 -3.27 16.96
C SER A 250 14.20 -2.42 17.98
N ASN A 251 13.38 -3.05 18.79
CA ASN A 251 12.69 -2.42 19.92
C ASN A 251 13.17 -3.08 21.21
N VAL A 252 13.83 -2.31 22.06
CA VAL A 252 14.38 -2.78 23.34
C VAL A 252 13.87 -1.92 24.47
N ASP A 253 13.25 -2.54 25.47
CA ASP A 253 12.77 -1.89 26.68
C ASP A 253 13.59 -2.46 27.86
N VAL A 254 14.28 -1.62 28.61
CA VAL A 254 15.09 -2.01 29.77
C VAL A 254 14.60 -1.27 31.01
N GLN A 255 14.23 -2.02 32.03
CA GLN A 255 13.90 -1.49 33.35
C GLN A 255 15.18 -1.51 34.22
N VAL A 256 15.81 -0.34 34.31
CA VAL A 256 17.06 -0.20 35.05
C VAL A 256 16.82 -0.32 36.57
N ASN A 257 15.74 0.32 37.04
CA ASN A 257 15.24 0.20 38.40
C ASN A 257 13.74 0.48 38.44
N LYS A 258 13.12 0.51 39.64
CA LYS A 258 11.66 0.71 39.79
C LYS A 258 11.15 2.06 39.25
N ASN A 259 12.02 3.05 39.11
CA ASN A 259 11.69 4.41 38.75
C ASN A 259 12.30 4.85 37.40
N PHE A 260 13.10 4.01 36.76
CA PHE A 260 13.84 4.37 35.57
C PHE A 260 13.80 3.27 34.50
N ASP A 261 13.12 3.57 33.41
CA ASP A 261 12.98 2.72 32.23
C ASP A 261 13.66 3.38 31.02
N ILE A 262 14.42 2.61 30.28
CA ILE A 262 15.01 3.01 29.00
C ILE A 262 14.27 2.30 27.87
N ARG A 263 13.90 3.07 26.86
CA ARG A 263 13.31 2.55 25.63
C ARG A 263 14.14 2.98 24.44
N LEU A 264 14.57 1.99 23.65
CA LEU A 264 15.32 2.21 22.42
C LEU A 264 14.55 1.58 21.24
N ASP A 265 14.14 2.42 20.31
CA ASP A 265 13.44 2.02 19.10
C ASP A 265 14.26 2.43 17.87
N LEU A 266 14.84 1.45 17.20
CA LEU A 266 15.60 1.63 15.97
C LEU A 266 14.85 1.00 14.80
N SER A 267 14.79 1.70 13.69
CA SER A 267 14.25 1.15 12.45
C SER A 267 14.96 1.73 11.24
N GLY A 268 15.22 0.89 10.27
CA GLY A 268 15.80 1.26 8.98
C GLY A 268 15.04 0.56 7.85
N ARG A 269 14.88 1.26 6.73
CA ARG A 269 14.33 0.71 5.49
C ARG A 269 15.14 1.25 4.32
N MET A 270 15.51 0.38 3.40
CA MET A 270 16.15 0.70 2.13
C MET A 270 15.31 0.11 1.00
N GLN A 271 15.05 0.92 0.01
CA GLN A 271 14.38 0.56 -1.23
C GLN A 271 15.28 0.79 -2.43
#